data_243ececf4487e682391544e7f19dc430
#
_entry.id   243ececf4487e682391544e7f19dc430
#
_cell.length_a   1.000
_cell.length_b   1.000
_cell.length_c   1.000
_cell.angle_alpha   90.00
_cell.angle_beta   90.00
_cell.angle_gamma   90.00
#
_symmetry.space_group_name_H-M   'P 1'
#
loop_
_entity.id
_entity.type
_entity.pdbx_description
1 polymer ?
#
loop_
_entity_poly.entity_id
_entity_poly.type
_entity_poly.pdbx_seq_one_letter_code
_entity_poly.pdbx_strand_id
1 'polypeptide(L)'
;MKYVIIADLHVTIKGYSRSVNGIPEHIYYPTLNLHNAVDYAKENNATLIIAGDLIDTKDSVHQMVYNYLKDELEYAKNTVETYIVAGNHDYTVYNDQMFSFLKYVGIPVAFSGNPITINDCVLIGHHWDKEKIKEDFQNIDLETTRLIVSHFGLKEALAGNTSYKGGEFSISDFSEMKDTFLILGHYHKPQKVSDNIYYVGSPNPVRVDERDDEKRFILVDTDAMTIKSIPTIYPKYKTINLDKETELDLDEIKEDIVNNLSNYVFMIPDNYSKKIEIKELQKEFSGYVFTYDVEKNDKNEELIDDEEMVTLSKININSIQEEFLEKSGVPKNDYQKYIDVINQII
;
A
#
# COMPACT_ATOMS: atom_id res chain seq x y z
N MET A 1 11.91 -25.34 0.90
CA MET A 1 11.97 -24.31 1.97
C MET A 1 10.59 -23.68 2.16
N LYS A 2 10.34 -23.00 3.31
CA LYS A 2 9.06 -22.34 3.55
C LYS A 2 9.26 -20.85 3.86
N TYR A 3 8.43 -20.02 3.25
CA TYR A 3 8.46 -18.57 3.40
C TYR A 3 7.05 -18.05 3.66
N VAL A 4 6.88 -17.29 4.72
CA VAL A 4 5.66 -16.50 4.95
C VAL A 4 5.89 -15.12 4.38
N ILE A 5 4.99 -14.64 3.51
CA ILE A 5 5.15 -13.36 2.82
C ILE A 5 3.92 -12.49 3.09
N ILE A 6 4.13 -11.30 3.62
CA ILE A 6 3.16 -10.23 3.82
C ILE A 6 3.65 -8.97 3.09
N ALA A 7 2.76 -8.17 2.53
CA ALA A 7 3.10 -6.97 1.75
C ALA A 7 2.13 -5.83 2.04
N ASP A 8 2.50 -4.61 1.67
CA ASP A 8 1.61 -3.46 1.56
C ASP A 8 0.86 -3.17 2.87
N LEU A 9 1.60 -3.04 3.98
CA LEU A 9 1.02 -2.76 5.30
C LEU A 9 0.43 -1.35 5.37
N HIS A 10 1.06 -0.38 4.71
CA HIS A 10 0.68 1.03 4.67
C HIS A 10 0.28 1.59 6.03
N VAL A 11 1.11 1.34 7.06
CA VAL A 11 0.84 1.81 8.41
C VAL A 11 0.81 3.34 8.44
N THR A 12 -0.29 3.93 8.86
CA THR A 12 -0.51 5.38 8.80
C THR A 12 -1.40 5.87 9.93
N ILE A 13 -1.34 7.17 10.24
CA ILE A 13 -2.34 7.86 11.07
C ILE A 13 -3.37 8.61 10.23
N LYS A 14 -3.16 8.70 8.90
CA LYS A 14 -4.07 9.37 7.99
C LYS A 14 -5.34 8.55 7.82
N GLY A 15 -6.46 9.22 7.56
CA GLY A 15 -7.73 8.60 7.29
C GLY A 15 -8.74 8.83 8.41
N TYR A 16 -9.35 7.80 8.93
CA TYR A 16 -10.52 7.89 9.79
C TYR A 16 -10.15 8.07 11.27
N SER A 17 -11.00 8.77 12.00
CA SER A 17 -10.82 9.02 13.44
C SER A 17 -11.10 7.79 14.33
N ARG A 18 -11.15 6.59 13.74
CA ARG A 18 -11.44 5.35 14.47
C ARG A 18 -10.22 4.80 15.19
N SER A 19 -10.48 4.19 16.35
CA SER A 19 -9.44 3.50 17.11
C SER A 19 -9.97 2.20 17.71
N VAL A 20 -9.08 1.22 17.82
CA VAL A 20 -9.30 -0.04 18.53
C VAL A 20 -8.40 -0.02 19.76
N ASN A 21 -9.01 -0.07 20.95
CA ASN A 21 -8.28 0.02 22.24
C ASN A 21 -7.38 1.29 22.34
N GLY A 22 -7.82 2.40 21.76
CA GLY A 22 -7.08 3.67 21.77
C GLY A 22 -5.97 3.77 20.71
N ILE A 23 -5.77 2.75 19.88
CA ILE A 23 -4.81 2.73 18.77
C ILE A 23 -5.57 3.05 17.47
N PRO A 24 -5.12 4.01 16.64
CA PRO A 24 -5.72 4.25 15.34
C PRO A 24 -5.82 2.99 14.50
N GLU A 25 -6.95 2.77 13.84
CA GLU A 25 -7.24 1.54 13.11
C GLU A 25 -6.22 1.22 12.02
N HIS A 26 -5.74 2.25 11.30
CA HIS A 26 -4.70 2.12 10.28
C HIS A 26 -3.29 1.86 10.84
N ILE A 27 -3.14 1.82 12.16
CA ILE A 27 -1.96 1.26 12.84
C ILE A 27 -2.32 -0.13 13.35
N TYR A 28 -3.46 -0.27 14.05
CA TYR A 28 -3.83 -1.48 14.78
C TYR A 28 -3.92 -2.72 13.88
N TYR A 29 -4.70 -2.67 12.78
CA TYR A 29 -4.89 -3.86 11.95
C TYR A 29 -3.64 -4.26 11.14
N PRO A 30 -2.90 -3.34 10.49
CA PRO A 30 -1.67 -3.73 9.82
C PRO A 30 -0.64 -4.36 10.76
N THR A 31 -0.43 -3.77 11.95
CA THR A 31 0.52 -4.30 12.94
C THR A 31 0.05 -5.62 13.55
N LEU A 32 -1.25 -5.79 13.85
CA LEU A 32 -1.82 -7.06 14.28
C LEU A 32 -1.62 -8.16 13.22
N ASN A 33 -1.82 -7.85 11.93
CA ASN A 33 -1.65 -8.81 10.86
C ASN A 33 -0.18 -9.17 10.63
N LEU A 34 0.74 -8.21 10.84
CA LEU A 34 2.18 -8.50 10.87
C LEU A 34 2.53 -9.44 12.03
N HIS A 35 2.02 -9.17 13.23
CA HIS A 35 2.17 -10.04 14.40
C HIS A 35 1.70 -11.47 14.12
N ASN A 36 0.50 -11.61 13.55
CA ASN A 36 -0.06 -12.90 13.18
C ASN A 36 0.79 -13.63 12.11
N ALA A 37 1.36 -12.89 11.16
CA ALA A 37 2.26 -13.45 10.15
C ALA A 37 3.57 -13.96 10.77
N VAL A 38 4.12 -13.27 11.78
CA VAL A 38 5.28 -13.71 12.57
C VAL A 38 4.97 -15.02 13.30
N ASP A 39 3.85 -15.08 14.02
CA ASP A 39 3.45 -16.27 14.76
C ASP A 39 3.23 -17.45 13.82
N TYR A 40 2.55 -17.20 12.68
CA TYR A 40 2.33 -18.23 11.68
C TYR A 40 3.65 -18.72 11.05
N ALA A 41 4.62 -17.84 10.82
CA ALA A 41 5.95 -18.21 10.33
C ALA A 41 6.67 -19.11 11.35
N LYS A 42 6.63 -18.76 12.64
CA LYS A 42 7.19 -19.54 13.72
C LYS A 42 6.59 -20.95 13.80
N GLU A 43 5.26 -21.06 13.76
CA GLU A 43 4.54 -22.34 13.83
C GLU A 43 4.84 -23.26 12.64
N ASN A 44 5.16 -22.68 11.47
CA ASN A 44 5.45 -23.44 10.25
C ASN A 44 6.94 -23.63 9.97
N ASN A 45 7.84 -23.17 10.87
CA ASN A 45 9.29 -23.14 10.68
C ASN A 45 9.67 -22.46 9.34
N ALA A 46 9.09 -21.30 9.08
CA ALA A 46 9.25 -20.53 7.86
C ALA A 46 10.03 -19.24 8.12
N THR A 47 10.77 -18.78 7.11
CA THR A 47 11.34 -17.43 7.08
C THR A 47 10.24 -16.41 6.78
N LEU A 48 10.21 -15.27 7.47
CA LEU A 48 9.28 -14.18 7.20
C LEU A 48 9.89 -13.20 6.20
N ILE A 49 9.13 -12.83 5.18
CA ILE A 49 9.49 -11.79 4.21
C ILE A 49 8.38 -10.73 4.19
N ILE A 50 8.75 -9.48 4.42
CA ILE A 50 7.86 -8.32 4.28
C ILE A 50 8.15 -7.72 2.91
N ALA A 51 7.21 -7.84 1.98
CA ALA A 51 7.40 -7.52 0.57
C ALA A 51 7.00 -6.08 0.22
N GLY A 52 7.52 -5.11 0.98
CA GLY A 52 7.45 -3.69 0.71
C GLY A 52 6.23 -2.96 1.28
N ASP A 53 6.32 -1.64 1.21
CA ASP A 53 5.30 -0.67 1.62
C ASP A 53 4.81 -0.85 3.05
N LEU A 54 5.77 -0.77 4.00
CA LEU A 54 5.46 -0.86 5.42
C LEU A 54 4.74 0.39 5.92
N ILE A 55 5.05 1.55 5.35
CA ILE A 55 4.44 2.84 5.70
C ILE A 55 3.74 3.46 4.50
N ASP A 56 2.73 4.29 4.76
CA ASP A 56 1.97 4.98 3.72
C ASP A 56 2.67 6.26 3.21
N THR A 57 3.44 6.94 4.06
CA THR A 57 4.05 8.24 3.74
C THR A 57 5.57 8.18 3.77
N LYS A 58 6.21 8.24 2.60
CA LYS A 58 7.67 8.16 2.43
C LYS A 58 8.47 9.36 2.95
N ASP A 59 7.88 10.55 2.94
CA ASP A 59 8.60 11.79 3.27
C ASP A 59 8.67 12.10 4.76
N SER A 60 7.74 11.54 5.55
CA SER A 60 7.71 11.73 7.00
C SER A 60 7.03 10.57 7.71
N VAL A 61 7.64 10.05 8.76
CA VAL A 61 7.05 9.00 9.60
C VAL A 61 6.55 9.61 10.91
N HIS A 62 5.26 9.50 11.15
CA HIS A 62 4.69 9.93 12.42
C HIS A 62 5.21 9.06 13.57
N GLN A 63 5.54 9.66 14.74
CA GLN A 63 6.12 8.93 15.86
C GLN A 63 5.30 7.72 16.34
N MET A 64 3.98 7.84 16.34
CA MET A 64 3.10 6.74 16.71
C MET A 64 3.23 5.56 15.72
N VAL A 65 3.22 5.84 14.41
CA VAL A 65 3.46 4.84 13.36
C VAL A 65 4.81 4.16 13.57
N TYR A 66 5.87 4.97 13.75
CA TYR A 66 7.21 4.47 13.98
C TYR A 66 7.31 3.55 15.21
N ASN A 67 6.70 3.96 16.34
CA ASN A 67 6.79 3.19 17.59
C ASN A 67 6.10 1.82 17.46
N TYR A 68 4.84 1.79 16.99
CA TYR A 68 4.10 0.53 16.84
C TYR A 68 4.76 -0.39 15.80
N LEU A 69 5.19 0.16 14.67
CA LEU A 69 5.87 -0.63 13.64
C LEU A 69 7.22 -1.16 14.12
N LYS A 70 7.99 -0.34 14.86
CA LYS A 70 9.27 -0.74 15.45
C LYS A 70 9.08 -1.91 16.42
N ASP A 71 8.08 -1.84 17.30
CA ASP A 71 7.83 -2.89 18.29
C ASP A 71 7.50 -4.23 17.58
N GLU A 72 6.69 -4.21 16.52
CA GLU A 72 6.39 -5.40 15.72
C GLU A 72 7.59 -5.91 14.91
N LEU A 73 8.42 -5.02 14.37
CA LEU A 73 9.66 -5.42 13.67
C LEU A 73 10.69 -6.00 14.65
N GLU A 74 10.80 -5.48 15.87
CA GLU A 74 11.62 -6.08 16.92
C GLU A 74 11.09 -7.46 17.35
N TYR A 75 9.76 -7.61 17.45
CA TYR A 75 9.13 -8.91 17.70
C TYR A 75 9.45 -9.91 16.59
N ALA A 76 9.28 -9.52 15.31
CA ALA A 76 9.57 -10.36 14.17
C ALA A 76 11.04 -10.83 14.18
N LYS A 77 11.97 -9.89 14.27
CA LYS A 77 13.43 -10.15 14.33
C LYS A 77 13.84 -11.12 15.43
N ASN A 78 13.20 -11.02 16.62
CA ASN A 78 13.54 -11.86 17.76
C ASN A 78 12.83 -13.22 17.75
N THR A 79 11.83 -13.41 16.87
CA THR A 79 10.97 -14.59 16.86
C THR A 79 11.29 -15.54 15.71
N VAL A 80 11.52 -15.00 14.50
CA VAL A 80 11.81 -15.78 13.28
C VAL A 80 12.86 -15.07 12.44
N GLU A 81 13.50 -15.82 11.56
CA GLU A 81 14.37 -15.23 10.53
C GLU A 81 13.51 -14.32 9.64
N THR A 82 13.85 -13.02 9.58
CA THR A 82 13.03 -12.00 8.94
C THR A 82 13.85 -11.15 7.97
N TYR A 83 13.25 -10.88 6.81
CA TYR A 83 13.80 -10.01 5.78
C TYR A 83 12.75 -9.03 5.26
N ILE A 84 13.22 -7.90 4.73
CA ILE A 84 12.37 -6.87 4.13
C ILE A 84 12.81 -6.63 2.69
N VAL A 85 11.85 -6.54 1.78
CA VAL A 85 12.02 -5.95 0.46
C VAL A 85 11.56 -4.50 0.57
N ALA A 86 12.35 -3.53 0.14
CA ALA A 86 11.91 -2.14 0.17
C ALA A 86 10.90 -1.88 -0.96
N GLY A 87 9.72 -1.34 -0.62
CA GLY A 87 8.71 -0.85 -1.55
C GLY A 87 8.91 0.64 -1.90
N ASN A 88 8.06 1.19 -2.76
CA ASN A 88 8.16 2.58 -3.21
C ASN A 88 7.78 3.60 -2.11
N HIS A 89 7.03 3.20 -1.07
CA HIS A 89 6.72 4.03 0.08
C HIS A 89 7.78 3.95 1.21
N ASP A 90 8.72 3.03 1.15
CA ASP A 90 9.66 2.77 2.24
C ASP A 90 10.91 3.64 2.21
N TYR A 91 11.11 4.44 1.17
CA TYR A 91 12.26 5.32 1.03
C TYR A 91 11.96 6.56 0.20
N THR A 92 12.79 7.57 0.38
CA THR A 92 12.83 8.77 -0.45
C THR A 92 14.24 9.00 -0.96
N VAL A 93 14.38 9.72 -2.07
CA VAL A 93 15.68 10.05 -2.67
C VAL A 93 15.83 11.56 -2.74
N TYR A 94 16.97 12.04 -2.28
CA TYR A 94 17.36 13.44 -2.37
C TYR A 94 18.83 13.54 -2.75
N ASN A 95 19.15 14.26 -3.83
CA ASN A 95 20.50 14.41 -4.36
C ASN A 95 21.21 13.06 -4.55
N ASP A 96 20.55 12.10 -5.22
CA ASP A 96 21.02 10.73 -5.47
C ASP A 96 21.30 9.90 -4.20
N GLN A 97 20.89 10.39 -3.03
CA GLN A 97 20.99 9.65 -1.76
C GLN A 97 19.65 9.10 -1.35
N MET A 98 19.63 7.81 -1.02
CA MET A 98 18.44 7.13 -0.52
C MET A 98 18.34 7.29 1.00
N PHE A 99 17.18 7.76 1.46
CA PHE A 99 16.81 7.88 2.87
C PHE A 99 15.67 6.92 3.17
N SER A 100 15.86 6.08 4.18
CA SER A 100 14.86 5.12 4.67
C SER A 100 15.12 4.83 6.14
N PHE A 101 14.04 4.80 6.94
CA PHE A 101 14.13 4.36 8.34
C PHE A 101 14.47 2.86 8.45
N LEU A 102 14.18 2.07 7.41
CA LEU A 102 14.46 0.64 7.38
C LEU A 102 15.96 0.32 7.53
N LYS A 103 16.85 1.25 7.18
CA LYS A 103 18.30 1.10 7.41
C LYS A 103 18.68 0.94 8.90
N TYR A 104 17.75 1.31 9.80
CA TYR A 104 18.00 1.36 11.24
C TYR A 104 17.17 0.35 12.06
N VAL A 105 16.32 -0.47 11.44
CA VAL A 105 15.48 -1.45 12.15
C VAL A 105 16.25 -2.72 12.54
N GLY A 106 17.45 -2.92 11.97
CA GLY A 106 18.30 -4.06 12.30
C GLY A 106 17.79 -5.39 11.75
N ILE A 107 16.97 -5.36 10.71
CA ILE A 107 16.55 -6.47 9.85
C ILE A 107 17.23 -6.27 8.50
N PRO A 108 17.73 -7.31 7.80
CA PRO A 108 18.25 -7.19 6.45
C PRO A 108 17.16 -6.68 5.48
N VAL A 109 17.49 -5.64 4.69
CA VAL A 109 16.59 -5.02 3.73
C VAL A 109 17.18 -5.09 2.35
N ALA A 110 16.46 -5.71 1.41
CA ALA A 110 16.78 -5.67 -0.01
C ALA A 110 16.32 -4.33 -0.60
N PHE A 111 17.27 -3.51 -1.03
CA PHE A 111 17.06 -2.34 -1.88
C PHE A 111 17.46 -2.69 -3.31
N SER A 112 16.96 -1.97 -4.31
CA SER A 112 17.43 -2.14 -5.69
C SER A 112 18.95 -1.90 -5.81
N GLY A 113 19.59 -2.69 -6.65
CA GLY A 113 21.05 -2.72 -6.77
C GLY A 113 21.76 -3.41 -5.60
N ASN A 114 20.99 -3.95 -4.65
CA ASN A 114 21.51 -4.65 -3.48
C ASN A 114 20.60 -5.83 -3.11
N PRO A 115 20.39 -6.79 -4.02
CA PRO A 115 19.54 -7.94 -3.78
C PRO A 115 20.09 -8.82 -2.67
N ILE A 116 19.20 -9.55 -1.99
CA ILE A 116 19.56 -10.50 -0.92
C ILE A 116 19.18 -11.91 -1.38
N THR A 117 20.13 -12.82 -1.33
CA THR A 117 19.87 -14.24 -1.59
C THR A 117 19.80 -15.01 -0.28
N ILE A 118 18.71 -15.77 -0.09
CA ILE A 118 18.44 -16.59 1.09
C ILE A 118 18.10 -17.99 0.60
N ASN A 119 19.01 -18.93 0.71
CA ASN A 119 18.81 -20.29 0.20
C ASN A 119 18.39 -20.27 -1.29
N ASP A 120 17.17 -20.69 -1.60
CA ASP A 120 16.55 -20.73 -2.93
C ASP A 120 15.64 -19.52 -3.24
N CYS A 121 15.73 -18.46 -2.42
CA CYS A 121 14.96 -17.23 -2.56
C CYS A 121 15.86 -16.02 -2.82
N VAL A 122 15.45 -15.15 -3.76
CA VAL A 122 16.10 -13.87 -4.04
C VAL A 122 15.12 -12.73 -3.77
N LEU A 123 15.56 -11.73 -3.02
CA LEU A 123 14.81 -10.52 -2.67
C LEU A 123 15.36 -9.34 -3.47
N ILE A 124 14.48 -8.61 -4.17
CA ILE A 124 14.84 -7.44 -4.98
C ILE A 124 13.95 -6.27 -4.57
N GLY A 125 14.55 -5.18 -4.09
CA GLY A 125 13.84 -3.97 -3.72
C GLY A 125 13.32 -3.17 -4.92
N HIS A 126 12.30 -2.36 -4.68
CA HIS A 126 11.78 -1.41 -5.67
C HIS A 126 12.83 -0.38 -6.10
N HIS A 127 12.72 0.09 -7.34
CA HIS A 127 13.45 1.25 -7.85
C HIS A 127 12.57 1.99 -8.86
N TRP A 128 12.61 3.34 -8.86
CA TRP A 128 11.87 4.16 -9.81
C TRP A 128 12.38 4.03 -11.27
N ASP A 129 13.66 3.68 -11.44
CA ASP A 129 14.22 3.34 -12.74
C ASP A 129 14.12 1.82 -12.94
N LYS A 130 13.20 1.39 -13.80
CA LYS A 130 12.96 -0.02 -14.10
C LYS A 130 14.19 -0.76 -14.64
N GLU A 131 15.14 -0.06 -15.27
CA GLU A 131 16.35 -0.69 -15.80
C GLU A 131 17.23 -1.21 -14.65
N LYS A 132 17.22 -0.55 -13.49
CA LYS A 132 17.92 -1.03 -12.30
C LYS A 132 17.32 -2.34 -11.77
N ILE A 133 16.00 -2.45 -11.75
CA ILE A 133 15.34 -3.70 -11.38
C ILE A 133 15.69 -4.80 -12.37
N LYS A 134 15.72 -4.51 -13.68
CA LYS A 134 16.12 -5.49 -14.71
C LYS A 134 17.57 -5.95 -14.52
N GLU A 135 18.49 -5.03 -14.21
CA GLU A 135 19.89 -5.38 -13.92
C GLU A 135 19.98 -6.38 -12.75
N ASP A 136 19.18 -6.18 -11.68
CA ASP A 136 19.12 -7.11 -10.55
C ASP A 136 18.60 -8.50 -11.00
N PHE A 137 17.53 -8.55 -11.82
CA PHE A 137 16.97 -9.80 -12.35
C PHE A 137 17.93 -10.56 -13.28
N GLN A 138 18.72 -9.84 -14.11
CA GLN A 138 19.70 -10.46 -15.02
C GLN A 138 20.84 -11.21 -14.30
N ASN A 139 21.07 -10.85 -13.03
CA ASN A 139 22.13 -11.47 -12.22
C ASN A 139 21.65 -12.67 -11.38
N ILE A 140 20.36 -13.08 -11.53
CA ILE A 140 19.81 -14.22 -10.78
C ILE A 140 20.18 -15.54 -11.46
N ASP A 141 20.69 -16.46 -10.67
CA ASP A 141 20.83 -17.85 -11.08
C ASP A 141 19.50 -18.60 -10.97
N LEU A 142 18.77 -18.70 -12.08
CA LEU A 142 17.47 -19.38 -12.14
C LEU A 142 17.54 -20.89 -11.99
N GLU A 143 18.73 -21.52 -12.09
CA GLU A 143 18.87 -22.97 -11.88
C GLU A 143 18.70 -23.33 -10.40
N THR A 144 19.16 -22.46 -9.51
CA THR A 144 19.10 -22.64 -8.05
C THR A 144 17.98 -21.87 -7.37
N THR A 145 17.40 -20.84 -8.02
CA THR A 145 16.36 -19.98 -7.46
C THR A 145 14.96 -20.56 -7.72
N ARG A 146 14.16 -20.73 -6.65
CA ARG A 146 12.78 -21.20 -6.71
C ARG A 146 11.76 -20.12 -6.37
N LEU A 147 12.21 -19.05 -5.72
CA LEU A 147 11.38 -17.94 -5.29
C LEU A 147 12.10 -16.62 -5.52
N ILE A 148 11.40 -15.66 -6.11
CA ILE A 148 11.82 -14.25 -6.16
C ILE A 148 10.73 -13.43 -5.52
N VAL A 149 11.11 -12.54 -4.61
CA VAL A 149 10.18 -11.58 -3.98
C VAL A 149 10.62 -10.17 -4.33
N SER A 150 9.70 -9.38 -4.87
CA SER A 150 9.98 -8.01 -5.27
C SER A 150 8.76 -7.10 -5.08
N HIS A 151 8.88 -5.82 -5.47
CA HIS A 151 7.83 -4.82 -5.30
C HIS A 151 7.78 -3.87 -6.50
N PHE A 152 6.88 -4.14 -7.44
CA PHE A 152 6.64 -3.32 -8.65
C PHE A 152 5.33 -3.69 -9.35
N GLY A 153 4.88 -2.84 -10.28
CA GLY A 153 3.65 -3.02 -11.05
C GLY A 153 3.82 -3.83 -12.33
N LEU A 154 2.86 -4.72 -12.63
CA LEU A 154 2.71 -5.41 -13.91
C LEU A 154 1.52 -4.84 -14.68
N LYS A 155 1.70 -4.66 -16.00
CA LYS A 155 0.66 -4.13 -16.90
C LYS A 155 -0.60 -4.99 -16.98
N GLU A 156 -0.45 -6.30 -16.78
CA GLU A 156 -1.54 -7.28 -16.86
C GLU A 156 -2.26 -7.46 -15.53
N ALA A 157 -1.74 -6.89 -14.44
CA ALA A 157 -2.36 -6.97 -13.13
C ALA A 157 -3.44 -5.89 -12.93
N LEU A 158 -4.32 -6.13 -11.97
CA LEU A 158 -5.38 -5.21 -11.58
C LEU A 158 -4.94 -4.38 -10.37
N ALA A 159 -4.93 -3.07 -10.50
CA ALA A 159 -4.85 -2.16 -9.36
C ALA A 159 -6.27 -1.84 -8.88
N GLY A 160 -6.68 -2.40 -7.75
CA GLY A 160 -8.06 -2.29 -7.26
C GLY A 160 -9.06 -3.00 -8.17
N ASN A 161 -10.24 -2.41 -8.38
CA ASN A 161 -11.30 -2.95 -9.24
C ASN A 161 -11.22 -2.45 -10.69
N THR A 162 -10.20 -1.67 -11.04
CA THR A 162 -9.99 -1.16 -12.40
C THR A 162 -8.79 -1.85 -13.05
N SER A 163 -8.85 -2.05 -14.36
CA SER A 163 -7.69 -2.47 -15.14
C SER A 163 -6.76 -1.27 -15.30
N TYR A 164 -5.82 -1.13 -14.37
CA TYR A 164 -4.79 -0.11 -14.45
C TYR A 164 -3.77 -0.53 -15.52
N LYS A 165 -3.44 0.39 -16.43
CA LYS A 165 -2.46 0.14 -17.51
C LYS A 165 -1.08 0.73 -17.21
N GLY A 166 -0.77 0.97 -15.95
CA GLY A 166 0.42 1.74 -15.52
C GLY A 166 1.61 0.92 -15.04
N GLY A 167 1.58 -0.41 -15.09
CA GLY A 167 2.71 -1.24 -14.65
C GLY A 167 3.98 -1.01 -15.45
N GLU A 168 5.15 -1.04 -14.79
CA GLU A 168 6.45 -0.83 -15.43
C GLU A 168 6.87 -2.02 -16.29
N PHE A 169 6.44 -3.23 -15.89
CA PHE A 169 6.82 -4.50 -16.51
C PHE A 169 5.62 -5.21 -17.14
N SER A 170 5.91 -6.20 -17.98
CA SER A 170 4.94 -7.13 -18.54
C SER A 170 5.29 -8.56 -18.12
N ILE A 171 4.31 -9.47 -18.07
CA ILE A 171 4.54 -10.91 -17.84
C ILE A 171 5.63 -11.45 -18.77
N SER A 172 5.67 -10.97 -20.00
CA SER A 172 6.67 -11.41 -21.00
C SER A 172 8.11 -11.11 -20.60
N ASP A 173 8.36 -10.11 -19.75
CA ASP A 173 9.70 -9.77 -19.25
C ASP A 173 10.25 -10.87 -18.33
N PHE A 174 9.40 -11.76 -17.82
CA PHE A 174 9.72 -12.84 -16.89
C PHE A 174 9.49 -14.25 -17.47
N SER A 175 9.43 -14.38 -18.79
CA SER A 175 9.11 -15.64 -19.49
C SER A 175 10.12 -16.78 -19.28
N GLU A 176 11.34 -16.47 -18.83
CA GLU A 176 12.38 -17.46 -18.53
C GLU A 176 12.19 -18.12 -17.15
N MET A 177 11.36 -17.56 -16.27
CA MET A 177 11.14 -18.04 -14.89
C MET A 177 10.09 -19.15 -14.81
N LYS A 178 10.26 -20.27 -15.52
CA LYS A 178 9.22 -21.32 -15.61
C LYS A 178 9.01 -22.09 -14.32
N ASP A 179 10.10 -22.35 -13.57
CA ASP A 179 10.13 -23.16 -12.36
C ASP A 179 10.43 -22.32 -11.11
N THR A 180 10.20 -21.00 -11.20
CA THR A 180 10.45 -20.02 -10.14
C THR A 180 9.20 -19.21 -9.90
N PHE A 181 8.76 -19.11 -8.64
CA PHE A 181 7.70 -18.19 -8.26
C PHE A 181 8.24 -16.75 -8.23
N LEU A 182 7.48 -15.83 -8.82
CA LEU A 182 7.65 -14.38 -8.64
C LEU A 182 6.49 -13.88 -7.78
N ILE A 183 6.80 -13.48 -6.55
CA ILE A 183 5.84 -12.96 -5.59
C ILE A 183 6.05 -11.46 -5.43
N LEU A 184 4.99 -10.68 -5.60
CA LEU A 184 5.03 -9.23 -5.67
C LEU A 184 4.17 -8.58 -4.58
N GLY A 185 4.67 -7.48 -4.00
CA GLY A 185 3.90 -6.41 -3.38
C GLY A 185 3.54 -5.34 -4.40
N HIS A 186 3.05 -4.17 -3.95
CA HIS A 186 2.68 -2.98 -4.72
C HIS A 186 1.18 -2.91 -5.07
N TYR A 187 0.56 -3.96 -5.60
CA TYR A 187 -0.88 -3.96 -5.82
C TYR A 187 -1.60 -4.62 -4.66
N HIS A 188 -2.52 -3.85 -4.03
CA HIS A 188 -3.22 -4.25 -2.81
C HIS A 188 -4.23 -5.37 -3.02
N LYS A 189 -4.60 -5.65 -4.28
CA LYS A 189 -5.52 -6.73 -4.62
C LYS A 189 -4.77 -8.05 -4.72
N PRO A 190 -5.09 -9.05 -3.86
CA PRO A 190 -4.52 -10.38 -3.98
C PRO A 190 -4.91 -11.01 -5.31
N GLN A 191 -3.94 -11.41 -6.13
CA GLN A 191 -4.22 -11.99 -7.45
C GLN A 191 -3.13 -12.91 -7.95
N LYS A 192 -3.55 -13.88 -8.77
CA LYS A 192 -2.68 -14.69 -9.59
C LYS A 192 -2.66 -14.07 -10.99
N VAL A 193 -1.50 -13.58 -11.44
CA VAL A 193 -1.35 -12.93 -12.75
C VAL A 193 -0.98 -13.96 -13.83
N SER A 194 -0.13 -14.91 -13.48
CA SER A 194 0.21 -16.07 -14.34
C SER A 194 0.40 -17.32 -13.47
N ASP A 195 0.84 -18.45 -14.06
CA ASP A 195 1.01 -19.69 -13.30
C ASP A 195 2.03 -19.58 -12.18
N ASN A 196 3.00 -18.73 -12.33
CA ASN A 196 4.09 -18.54 -11.36
C ASN A 196 4.23 -17.10 -10.84
N ILE A 197 3.36 -16.15 -11.23
CA ILE A 197 3.41 -14.74 -10.80
C ILE A 197 2.18 -14.38 -9.98
N TYR A 198 2.40 -13.87 -8.77
CA TYR A 198 1.33 -13.56 -7.81
C TYR A 198 1.58 -12.24 -7.10
N TYR A 199 0.52 -11.46 -6.86
CA TYR A 199 0.52 -10.40 -5.85
C TYR A 199 -0.01 -10.93 -4.54
N VAL A 200 0.72 -10.64 -3.46
CA VAL A 200 0.28 -10.95 -2.08
C VAL A 200 -1.00 -10.19 -1.76
N GLY A 201 -1.01 -8.91 -2.11
CA GLY A 201 -2.02 -7.93 -1.72
C GLY A 201 -1.78 -7.41 -0.30
N SER A 202 -2.48 -6.33 0.05
CA SER A 202 -2.41 -5.76 1.40
C SER A 202 -3.14 -6.65 2.43
N PRO A 203 -2.71 -6.64 3.71
CA PRO A 203 -3.33 -7.46 4.75
C PRO A 203 -4.66 -6.89 5.28
N ASN A 204 -4.98 -5.67 4.93
CA ASN A 204 -6.23 -4.97 5.25
C ASN A 204 -6.57 -4.00 4.12
N PRO A 205 -7.83 -3.56 3.96
CA PRO A 205 -8.16 -2.52 3.01
C PRO A 205 -7.40 -1.23 3.36
N VAL A 206 -6.60 -0.75 2.43
CA VAL A 206 -5.91 0.55 2.51
C VAL A 206 -6.89 1.65 2.09
N ARG A 207 -7.77 1.32 1.12
CA ARG A 207 -8.83 2.18 0.60
C ARG A 207 -10.19 1.50 0.73
N VAL A 208 -11.26 2.29 0.75
CA VAL A 208 -12.64 1.76 0.87
C VAL A 208 -13.09 0.98 -0.37
N ASP A 209 -12.55 1.27 -1.55
CA ASP A 209 -12.83 0.54 -2.80
C ASP A 209 -12.23 -0.88 -2.81
N GLU A 210 -11.29 -1.19 -1.92
CA GLU A 210 -10.75 -2.52 -1.69
C GLU A 210 -11.59 -3.39 -0.72
N ARG A 211 -12.73 -2.90 -0.26
CA ARG A 211 -13.59 -3.50 0.78
C ARG A 211 -14.07 -4.91 0.47
N ASP A 212 -14.19 -5.24 -0.81
CA ASP A 212 -14.68 -6.53 -1.28
C ASP A 212 -13.54 -7.52 -1.58
N ASP A 213 -12.27 -7.09 -1.45
CA ASP A 213 -11.12 -7.95 -1.66
C ASP A 213 -10.90 -8.87 -0.46
N GLU A 214 -10.52 -10.13 -0.73
CA GLU A 214 -10.03 -11.04 0.32
C GLU A 214 -8.61 -10.67 0.70
N LYS A 215 -8.41 -10.09 1.87
CA LYS A 215 -7.10 -9.69 2.37
C LYS A 215 -6.39 -10.87 3.04
N ARG A 216 -5.06 -10.96 2.82
CA ARG A 216 -4.27 -12.13 3.20
C ARG A 216 -2.79 -11.80 3.39
N PHE A 217 -2.07 -12.73 3.96
CA PHE A 217 -0.67 -13.04 3.67
C PHE A 217 -0.56 -14.46 3.11
N ILE A 218 0.61 -14.89 2.67
CA ILE A 218 0.77 -16.19 2.01
C ILE A 218 1.89 -17.02 2.64
N LEU A 219 1.76 -18.35 2.59
CA LEU A 219 2.84 -19.31 2.81
C LEU A 219 3.25 -19.89 1.46
N VAL A 220 4.52 -19.75 1.11
CA VAL A 220 5.14 -20.37 -0.06
C VAL A 220 6.01 -21.54 0.40
N ASP A 221 5.79 -22.73 -0.19
CA ASP A 221 6.64 -23.91 -0.01
C ASP A 221 7.34 -24.18 -1.34
N THR A 222 8.65 -23.89 -1.41
CA THR A 222 9.44 -24.03 -2.63
C THR A 222 9.82 -25.47 -2.95
N ASP A 223 9.82 -26.36 -1.97
CA ASP A 223 10.04 -27.81 -2.22
C ASP A 223 8.80 -28.43 -2.88
N ALA A 224 7.62 -28.06 -2.41
CA ALA A 224 6.34 -28.54 -2.94
C ALA A 224 5.83 -27.72 -4.14
N MET A 225 6.43 -26.57 -4.42
CA MET A 225 5.97 -25.56 -5.39
C MET A 225 4.48 -25.20 -5.18
N THR A 226 4.14 -24.82 -3.94
CA THR A 226 2.76 -24.48 -3.55
C THR A 226 2.69 -23.14 -2.85
N ILE A 227 1.53 -22.48 -3.02
CA ILE A 227 1.18 -21.24 -2.32
C ILE A 227 -0.13 -21.44 -1.58
N LYS A 228 -0.14 -21.11 -0.29
CA LYS A 228 -1.32 -21.14 0.57
C LYS A 228 -1.66 -19.74 1.03
N SER A 229 -2.91 -19.31 0.78
CA SER A 229 -3.45 -18.05 1.30
C SER A 229 -3.87 -18.21 2.76
N ILE A 230 -3.51 -17.22 3.59
CA ILE A 230 -3.89 -17.15 5.00
C ILE A 230 -4.68 -15.85 5.18
N PRO A 231 -5.99 -15.93 5.47
CA PRO A 231 -6.83 -14.75 5.62
C PRO A 231 -6.38 -13.91 6.82
N THR A 232 -6.54 -12.59 6.68
CA THR A 232 -6.17 -11.61 7.71
C THR A 232 -7.39 -11.07 8.46
N ILE A 233 -7.12 -10.35 9.54
CA ILE A 233 -8.14 -9.72 10.38
C ILE A 233 -8.22 -8.24 10.01
N TYR A 234 -9.41 -7.77 9.63
CA TYR A 234 -9.69 -6.38 9.32
C TYR A 234 -11.19 -6.10 9.43
N PRO A 235 -11.61 -4.82 9.56
CA PRO A 235 -13.02 -4.46 9.59
C PRO A 235 -13.70 -4.81 8.28
N LYS A 236 -14.84 -5.49 8.36
CA LYS A 236 -15.65 -5.77 7.17
C LYS A 236 -16.57 -4.61 6.84
N TYR A 237 -16.92 -4.47 5.57
CA TYR A 237 -17.82 -3.45 5.09
C TYR A 237 -19.14 -4.07 4.63
N LYS A 238 -20.26 -3.43 4.99
CA LYS A 238 -21.60 -3.77 4.50
C LYS A 238 -21.96 -2.82 3.37
N THR A 239 -21.93 -3.29 2.13
CA THR A 239 -22.30 -2.48 0.95
C THR A 239 -23.81 -2.52 0.75
N ILE A 240 -24.45 -1.35 0.70
CA ILE A 240 -25.86 -1.18 0.42
C ILE A 240 -26.01 -0.45 -0.91
N ASN A 241 -26.50 -1.17 -1.92
CA ASN A 241 -26.86 -0.58 -3.20
C ASN A 241 -28.28 -0.02 -3.11
N LEU A 242 -28.42 1.28 -3.22
CA LEU A 242 -29.69 1.98 -3.12
C LEU A 242 -30.37 2.10 -4.48
N ASP A 243 -31.66 2.03 -4.48
CA ASP A 243 -32.56 2.38 -5.60
C ASP A 243 -33.65 3.32 -5.08
N LYS A 244 -34.54 3.77 -5.98
CA LYS A 244 -35.61 4.74 -5.63
C LYS A 244 -36.54 4.27 -4.52
N GLU A 245 -36.71 2.96 -4.39
CA GLU A 245 -37.70 2.32 -3.53
C GLU A 245 -37.07 1.73 -2.26
N THR A 246 -35.72 1.76 -2.15
CA THR A 246 -35.00 1.22 -0.98
C THR A 246 -35.38 1.98 0.27
N GLU A 247 -36.03 1.32 1.21
CA GLU A 247 -36.25 1.82 2.55
C GLU A 247 -35.11 1.37 3.47
N LEU A 248 -34.56 2.32 4.22
CA LEU A 248 -33.51 2.07 5.21
C LEU A 248 -34.05 2.30 6.61
N ASP A 249 -33.81 1.37 7.51
CA ASP A 249 -33.92 1.62 8.93
C ASP A 249 -32.60 2.22 9.44
N LEU A 250 -32.54 3.54 9.50
CA LEU A 250 -31.33 4.26 9.93
C LEU A 250 -31.06 4.03 11.44
N ASP A 251 -32.07 3.74 12.24
CA ASP A 251 -31.88 3.48 13.67
C ASP A 251 -31.24 2.10 13.88
N GLU A 252 -31.65 1.07 13.12
CA GLU A 252 -30.98 -0.24 13.11
C GLU A 252 -29.51 -0.12 12.67
N ILE A 253 -29.23 0.69 11.62
CA ILE A 253 -27.86 0.93 11.14
C ILE A 253 -27.02 1.62 12.21
N LYS A 254 -27.57 2.64 12.88
CA LYS A 254 -26.88 3.34 13.98
C LYS A 254 -26.59 2.39 15.14
N GLU A 255 -27.55 1.57 15.53
CA GLU A 255 -27.39 0.59 16.59
C GLU A 255 -26.30 -0.44 16.22
N ASP A 256 -26.28 -0.93 14.99
CA ASP A 256 -25.26 -1.87 14.51
C ASP A 256 -23.85 -1.23 14.46
N ILE A 257 -23.74 0.04 14.05
CA ILE A 257 -22.45 0.76 14.09
C ILE A 257 -21.97 0.87 15.55
N VAL A 258 -22.83 1.25 16.47
CA VAL A 258 -22.46 1.45 17.88
C VAL A 258 -22.10 0.14 18.57
N ASN A 259 -22.88 -0.91 18.36
CA ASN A 259 -22.73 -2.19 19.07
C ASN A 259 -21.67 -3.10 18.45
N ASN A 260 -21.55 -3.10 17.11
CA ASN A 260 -20.73 -4.05 16.37
C ASN A 260 -19.55 -3.39 15.63
N LEU A 261 -19.41 -2.07 15.70
CA LEU A 261 -18.39 -1.30 14.94
C LEU A 261 -18.43 -1.61 13.43
N SER A 262 -19.64 -1.89 12.91
CA SER A 262 -19.84 -2.22 11.50
C SER A 262 -19.57 -1.02 10.59
N ASN A 263 -18.99 -1.28 9.42
CA ASN A 263 -18.77 -0.28 8.38
C ASN A 263 -19.84 -0.38 7.32
N TYR A 264 -20.35 0.76 6.87
CA TYR A 264 -21.37 0.85 5.84
C TYR A 264 -20.86 1.62 4.62
N VAL A 265 -21.12 1.09 3.45
CA VAL A 265 -20.86 1.77 2.16
C VAL A 265 -22.19 1.87 1.42
N PHE A 266 -22.66 3.09 1.21
CA PHE A 266 -23.89 3.37 0.47
C PHE A 266 -23.56 3.76 -0.97
N MET A 267 -24.06 2.99 -1.92
CA MET A 267 -24.02 3.30 -3.36
C MET A 267 -25.30 4.08 -3.69
N ILE A 268 -25.20 5.39 -3.89
CA ILE A 268 -26.35 6.31 -3.95
C ILE A 268 -26.57 6.77 -5.38
N PRO A 269 -27.72 6.42 -6.02
CA PRO A 269 -28.11 6.98 -7.31
C PRO A 269 -28.57 8.45 -7.14
N ASP A 270 -28.44 9.25 -8.19
CA ASP A 270 -28.78 10.69 -8.15
C ASP A 270 -30.22 10.97 -7.75
N ASN A 271 -31.14 10.06 -8.04
CA ASN A 271 -32.57 10.19 -7.79
C ASN A 271 -33.05 9.58 -6.46
N TYR A 272 -32.15 9.19 -5.56
CA TYR A 272 -32.52 8.67 -4.24
C TYR A 272 -33.04 9.78 -3.33
N SER A 273 -34.26 9.60 -2.80
CA SER A 273 -34.99 10.65 -2.08
C SER A 273 -34.42 10.99 -0.71
N LYS A 274 -33.81 10.00 -0.02
CA LYS A 274 -33.26 10.16 1.33
C LYS A 274 -31.73 10.41 1.35
N LYS A 275 -31.18 10.94 0.27
CA LYS A 275 -29.73 11.22 0.13
C LYS A 275 -29.21 12.15 1.24
N ILE A 276 -30.03 13.09 1.70
CA ILE A 276 -29.67 14.03 2.77
C ILE A 276 -29.51 13.29 4.10
N GLU A 277 -30.43 12.39 4.44
CA GLU A 277 -30.40 11.60 5.68
C GLU A 277 -29.15 10.72 5.78
N ILE A 278 -28.72 10.12 4.66
CA ILE A 278 -27.48 9.32 4.61
C ILE A 278 -26.24 10.21 4.78
N LYS A 279 -26.23 11.41 4.21
CA LYS A 279 -25.13 12.36 4.42
C LYS A 279 -25.06 12.87 5.86
N GLU A 280 -26.18 12.99 6.53
CA GLU A 280 -26.23 13.30 7.96
C GLU A 280 -25.71 12.14 8.79
N LEU A 281 -26.11 10.91 8.48
CA LEU A 281 -25.58 9.70 9.08
C LEU A 281 -24.04 9.58 8.89
N GLN A 282 -23.53 9.89 7.70
CA GLN A 282 -22.09 9.92 7.42
C GLN A 282 -21.35 10.96 8.26
N LYS A 283 -21.95 12.12 8.54
CA LYS A 283 -21.36 13.13 9.42
C LYS A 283 -21.35 12.68 10.88
N GLU A 284 -22.45 12.08 11.34
CA GLU A 284 -22.60 11.56 12.71
C GLU A 284 -21.62 10.39 12.97
N PHE A 285 -21.48 9.48 12.01
CA PHE A 285 -20.61 8.30 12.08
C PHE A 285 -19.45 8.38 11.09
N SER A 286 -18.71 9.48 11.15
CA SER A 286 -17.52 9.67 10.32
C SER A 286 -16.50 8.53 10.53
N GLY A 287 -16.07 7.89 9.45
CA GLY A 287 -15.18 6.74 9.47
C GLY A 287 -15.87 5.37 9.56
N TYR A 288 -17.19 5.32 9.77
CA TYR A 288 -18.00 4.09 9.70
C TYR A 288 -18.96 4.07 8.51
N VAL A 289 -19.36 5.24 8.02
CA VAL A 289 -20.29 5.41 6.92
C VAL A 289 -19.61 6.11 5.75
N PHE A 290 -19.66 5.49 4.58
CA PHE A 290 -19.09 5.96 3.33
C PHE A 290 -20.19 6.07 2.28
N THR A 291 -20.09 7.06 1.40
CA THR A 291 -21.08 7.29 0.33
C THR A 291 -20.39 7.42 -1.02
N TYR A 292 -20.96 6.77 -2.04
CA TYR A 292 -20.53 6.85 -3.44
C TYR A 292 -21.73 7.21 -4.31
N ASP A 293 -21.59 8.22 -5.15
CA ASP A 293 -22.58 8.62 -6.15
C ASP A 293 -22.42 7.74 -7.40
N VAL A 294 -23.40 6.87 -7.70
CA VAL A 294 -23.30 5.84 -8.75
C VAL A 294 -23.17 6.42 -10.16
N GLU A 295 -23.85 7.54 -10.45
CA GLU A 295 -23.87 8.14 -11.81
C GLU A 295 -22.59 8.94 -12.14
N LYS A 296 -21.74 9.24 -11.17
CA LYS A 296 -20.46 9.93 -11.39
C LYS A 296 -19.31 8.98 -11.71
N ASN A 297 -19.42 7.70 -11.36
CA ASN A 297 -18.36 6.72 -11.55
C ASN A 297 -18.26 6.15 -12.97
N ASP A 298 -19.23 6.43 -13.86
CA ASP A 298 -19.15 6.05 -15.28
C ASP A 298 -18.27 7.01 -16.13
N LYS A 299 -17.76 8.08 -15.54
CA LYS A 299 -16.82 9.00 -16.18
C LYS A 299 -15.52 9.07 -15.37
N ASN A 300 -14.57 8.22 -15.76
CA ASN A 300 -13.13 8.38 -15.51
C ASN A 300 -12.78 9.11 -14.21
N GLU A 301 -12.85 8.45 -13.04
CA GLU A 301 -11.80 8.68 -12.07
C GLU A 301 -10.54 8.04 -12.66
N GLU A 302 -9.76 8.82 -13.39
CA GLU A 302 -8.33 8.58 -13.46
C GLU A 302 -7.88 8.51 -12.01
N LEU A 303 -7.56 7.31 -11.54
CA LEU A 303 -6.80 7.15 -10.31
C LEU A 303 -5.56 8.01 -10.52
N ILE A 304 -5.51 9.14 -9.82
CA ILE A 304 -4.29 9.91 -9.73
C ILE A 304 -3.32 8.92 -9.07
N ASP A 305 -2.41 8.45 -9.89
CA ASP A 305 -1.30 7.64 -9.46
C ASP A 305 -0.54 8.49 -8.44
N ASP A 306 -0.45 8.03 -7.18
CA ASP A 306 0.43 8.63 -6.17
C ASP A 306 1.92 8.50 -6.60
N GLU A 307 2.18 7.90 -7.76
CA GLU A 307 3.48 7.77 -8.42
C GLU A 307 3.89 8.97 -9.29
N GLU A 308 3.11 10.06 -9.40
CA GLU A 308 3.77 11.30 -9.78
C GLU A 308 4.76 11.68 -8.67
N MET A 309 5.87 10.97 -8.71
CA MET A 309 7.12 11.46 -8.18
C MET A 309 7.33 12.82 -8.83
N VAL A 310 6.91 13.87 -8.13
CA VAL A 310 7.42 15.20 -8.41
C VAL A 310 8.92 15.09 -8.16
N THR A 311 9.64 14.65 -9.17
CA THR A 311 11.08 14.89 -9.20
C THR A 311 11.21 16.36 -8.96
N LEU A 312 11.90 16.77 -7.88
CA LEU A 312 12.22 18.19 -7.60
C LEU A 312 12.79 18.90 -8.83
N SER A 313 13.35 18.16 -9.79
CA SER A 313 13.77 18.63 -11.11
C SER A 313 12.63 19.10 -12.03
N LYS A 314 11.34 18.78 -11.74
CA LYS A 314 10.16 19.28 -12.46
C LYS A 314 9.36 20.33 -11.69
N ILE A 315 9.71 20.58 -10.43
CA ILE A 315 9.13 21.69 -9.68
C ILE A 315 9.69 22.97 -10.33
N ASN A 316 8.84 23.67 -11.04
CA ASN A 316 9.19 25.01 -11.49
C ASN A 316 9.17 25.91 -10.24
N ILE A 317 10.35 26.02 -9.59
CA ILE A 317 10.54 26.84 -8.38
C ILE A 317 10.01 28.26 -8.61
N ASN A 318 10.15 28.79 -9.81
CA ASN A 318 9.64 30.11 -10.14
C ASN A 318 8.10 30.18 -10.05
N SER A 319 7.38 29.13 -10.49
CA SER A 319 5.90 29.15 -10.39
C SER A 319 5.41 29.06 -8.95
N ILE A 320 6.11 28.34 -8.07
CA ILE A 320 5.78 28.26 -6.63
C ILE A 320 6.08 29.60 -5.96
N GLN A 321 7.18 30.24 -6.31
CA GLN A 321 7.54 31.56 -5.80
C GLN A 321 6.50 32.61 -6.24
N GLU A 322 6.07 32.59 -7.49
CA GLU A 322 5.02 33.49 -8.00
C GLU A 322 3.69 33.27 -7.29
N GLU A 323 3.26 32.01 -7.10
CA GLU A 323 2.01 31.68 -6.37
C GLU A 323 2.07 32.12 -4.90
N PHE A 324 3.22 31.95 -4.25
CA PHE A 324 3.44 32.43 -2.88
C PHE A 324 3.34 33.97 -2.80
N LEU A 325 3.96 34.67 -3.74
CA LEU A 325 3.93 36.13 -3.79
C LEU A 325 2.51 36.66 -4.07
N GLU A 326 1.76 35.99 -4.95
CA GLU A 326 0.35 36.33 -5.23
C GLU A 326 -0.52 36.15 -3.99
N LYS A 327 -0.40 35.01 -3.29
CA LYS A 327 -1.12 34.75 -2.03
C LYS A 327 -0.73 35.70 -0.90
N SER A 328 0.50 36.21 -0.94
CA SER A 328 1.01 37.22 0.02
C SER A 328 0.63 38.67 -0.33
N GLY A 329 -0.14 38.88 -1.40
CA GLY A 329 -0.63 40.18 -1.80
C GLY A 329 0.43 41.10 -2.41
N VAL A 330 1.53 40.56 -2.89
CA VAL A 330 2.59 41.32 -3.56
C VAL A 330 2.12 41.69 -4.97
N PRO A 331 2.29 42.97 -5.41
CA PRO A 331 1.98 43.38 -6.78
C PRO A 331 2.81 42.64 -7.80
N LYS A 332 2.22 42.15 -8.89
CA LYS A 332 2.93 41.39 -9.95
C LYS A 332 4.18 42.09 -10.49
N ASN A 333 4.19 43.41 -10.54
CA ASN A 333 5.34 44.20 -11.03
C ASN A 333 6.58 44.12 -10.12
N ASP A 334 6.39 43.66 -8.87
CA ASP A 334 7.48 43.54 -7.89
C ASP A 334 7.96 42.08 -7.73
N TYR A 335 7.34 41.11 -8.39
CA TYR A 335 7.66 39.66 -8.24
C TYR A 335 9.15 39.38 -8.49
N GLN A 336 9.72 39.87 -9.57
CA GLN A 336 11.12 39.62 -9.93
C GLN A 336 12.08 40.07 -8.83
N LYS A 337 11.81 41.20 -8.20
CA LYS A 337 12.62 41.73 -7.11
C LYS A 337 12.64 40.81 -5.89
N TYR A 338 11.48 40.22 -5.55
CA TYR A 338 11.37 39.26 -4.42
C TYR A 338 11.94 37.91 -4.76
N ILE A 339 11.76 37.43 -6.00
CA ILE A 339 12.35 36.20 -6.51
C ILE A 339 13.90 36.28 -6.47
N ASP A 340 14.48 37.42 -6.91
CA ASP A 340 15.92 37.63 -6.87
C ASP A 340 16.48 37.58 -5.43
N VAL A 341 15.75 38.12 -4.46
CA VAL A 341 16.11 38.03 -3.03
C VAL A 341 16.00 36.59 -2.49
N ILE A 342 14.92 35.86 -2.82
CA ILE A 342 14.74 34.47 -2.41
C ILE A 342 15.88 33.61 -2.98
N ASN A 343 16.23 33.77 -4.24
CA ASN A 343 17.31 33.03 -4.91
C ASN A 343 18.72 33.36 -4.39
N GLN A 344 18.89 34.44 -3.63
CA GLN A 344 20.14 34.75 -2.93
C GLN A 344 20.24 34.10 -1.53
N ILE A 345 19.11 33.64 -0.99
CA ILE A 345 19.03 33.07 0.36
C ILE A 345 19.02 31.51 0.31
N ILE A 346 18.57 30.94 -0.79
CA ILE A 346 18.61 29.49 -1.06
C ILE A 346 19.91 29.11 -1.76
#